data_b3733f80891af6f39d1f5d2e8cc17bff
#
_entry.id   b3733f80891af6f39d1f5d2e8cc17bff
#
_cell.length_a   1.000
_cell.length_b   1.000
_cell.length_c   1.000
_cell.angle_alpha   90.00
_cell.angle_beta   90.00
_cell.angle_gamma   90.00
#
_symmetry.space_group_name_H-M   'P 1'
#
loop_
_entity.id
_entity.type
_entity.pdbx_description
1 polymer ?
#
loop_
_entity_poly.entity_id
_entity_poly.type
_entity_poly.pdbx_seq_one_letter_code
_entity_poly.pdbx_strand_id
1 'polypeptide(L)'
;GGVDSSVAAYLLKKQGYDVVGVFMNNWEEADEGGVCTAERDWSDVRDVCDTIGIPYYGVNFAREYMDRVFSHFLDEYRRGRTPNPDVLCNSEIKFAALLNFALSLDAEKLATGHFAGVEKRADGRYHLLRAKDENKDQTYFLSTITQEQLSRAMFPVTNLTKQEIRAL
;
A
#
# COMPACT_ATOMS: atom_id res chain seq x y z
N GLY A 1 0.58 8.63 -6.76
CA GLY A 1 -0.14 7.41 -6.46
C GLY A 1 -0.89 6.86 -7.66
N GLY A 2 -0.96 5.53 -7.77
CA GLY A 2 -1.67 4.88 -8.88
C GLY A 2 -3.19 4.88 -8.71
N VAL A 3 -3.90 4.54 -9.77
CA VAL A 3 -5.38 4.51 -9.85
C VAL A 3 -6.02 3.76 -8.68
N ASP A 4 -5.48 2.61 -8.29
CA ASP A 4 -6.10 1.74 -7.29
C ASP A 4 -6.11 2.38 -5.89
N SER A 5 -5.01 3.04 -5.49
CA SER A 5 -4.93 3.75 -4.21
C SER A 5 -5.79 5.03 -4.20
N SER A 6 -5.87 5.72 -5.33
CA SER A 6 -6.72 6.91 -5.48
C SER A 6 -8.20 6.57 -5.33
N VAL A 7 -8.64 5.49 -5.99
CA VAL A 7 -10.02 5.00 -5.87
C VAL A 7 -10.30 4.47 -4.47
N ALA A 8 -9.35 3.79 -3.82
CA ALA A 8 -9.51 3.36 -2.43
C ALA A 8 -9.76 4.56 -1.50
N ALA A 9 -8.99 5.65 -1.62
CA ALA A 9 -9.19 6.87 -0.85
C ALA A 9 -10.54 7.54 -1.14
N TYR A 10 -10.93 7.64 -2.41
CA TYR A 10 -12.22 8.17 -2.83
C TYR A 10 -13.40 7.39 -2.24
N LEU A 11 -13.35 6.05 -2.30
CA LEU A 11 -14.41 5.19 -1.77
C LEU A 11 -14.57 5.36 -0.26
N LEU A 12 -13.48 5.44 0.48
CA LEU A 12 -13.53 5.64 1.93
C LEU A 12 -14.08 7.03 2.26
N LYS A 13 -13.66 8.07 1.57
CA LYS A 13 -14.20 9.42 1.74
C LYS A 13 -15.70 9.45 1.48
N LYS A 14 -16.15 8.81 0.39
CA LYS A 14 -17.57 8.70 0.03
C LYS A 14 -18.39 7.93 1.07
N GLN A 15 -17.77 6.98 1.78
CA GLN A 15 -18.39 6.21 2.87
C GLN A 15 -18.42 6.97 4.20
N GLY A 16 -17.86 8.20 4.26
CA GLY A 16 -17.88 9.05 5.44
C GLY A 16 -16.71 8.83 6.42
N TYR A 17 -15.67 8.09 6.00
CA TYR A 17 -14.46 7.99 6.81
C TYR A 17 -13.70 9.31 6.83
N ASP A 18 -13.01 9.56 7.94
CA ASP A 18 -11.96 10.59 8.00
C ASP A 18 -10.68 10.00 7.37
N VAL A 19 -10.33 10.50 6.18
CA VAL A 19 -9.29 9.93 5.34
C VAL A 19 -8.12 10.89 5.22
N VAL A 20 -6.92 10.36 5.41
CA VAL A 20 -5.65 11.06 5.20
C VAL A 20 -4.85 10.30 4.15
N GLY A 21 -4.39 10.99 3.11
CA GLY A 21 -3.48 10.43 2.12
C GLY A 21 -2.04 10.39 2.65
N VAL A 22 -1.35 9.26 2.45
CA VAL A 22 0.09 9.17 2.75
C VAL A 22 0.82 8.70 1.51
N PHE A 23 1.74 9.54 1.03
CA PHE A 23 2.69 9.20 -0.01
C PHE A 23 3.96 8.63 0.61
N MET A 24 4.35 7.47 0.14
CA MET A 24 5.52 6.77 0.62
C MET A 24 6.62 6.78 -0.45
N ASN A 25 7.72 7.45 -0.17
CA ASN A 25 8.92 7.39 -0.99
C ASN A 25 9.85 6.28 -0.47
N ASN A 26 10.09 5.25 -1.31
CA ASN A 26 10.95 4.11 -0.97
C ASN A 26 12.27 4.10 -1.74
N TRP A 27 12.45 5.01 -2.71
CA TRP A 27 13.59 4.98 -3.60
C TRP A 27 13.99 6.39 -4.02
N GLU A 28 15.28 6.69 -3.95
CA GLU A 28 15.84 8.02 -4.28
C GLU A 28 16.80 7.90 -5.47
N GLU A 29 16.31 7.50 -6.63
CA GLU A 29 17.09 7.60 -7.85
C GLU A 29 16.49 8.65 -8.79
N ALA A 30 17.36 9.48 -9.34
CA ALA A 30 17.02 10.33 -10.48
C ALA A 30 17.00 9.47 -11.75
N ASP A 31 16.07 9.74 -12.66
CA ASP A 31 16.11 9.17 -14.00
C ASP A 31 17.35 9.66 -14.79
N GLU A 32 17.58 9.09 -15.97
CA GLU A 32 18.71 9.49 -16.85
C GLU A 32 18.67 10.98 -17.24
N GLY A 33 17.56 11.67 -17.04
CA GLY A 33 17.36 13.10 -17.26
C GLY A 33 17.60 13.97 -16.03
N GLY A 34 17.97 13.37 -14.87
CA GLY A 34 18.23 14.07 -13.61
C GLY A 34 16.96 14.53 -12.87
N VAL A 35 15.78 14.11 -13.33
CA VAL A 35 14.51 14.41 -12.68
C VAL A 35 14.16 13.28 -11.72
N CYS A 36 13.94 13.61 -10.45
CA CYS A 36 13.50 12.65 -9.47
C CYS A 36 12.06 12.21 -9.79
N THR A 37 11.85 10.93 -10.10
CA THR A 37 10.50 10.37 -10.36
C THR A 37 9.56 10.59 -9.18
N ALA A 38 10.10 10.64 -7.95
CA ALA A 38 9.36 10.91 -6.74
C ALA A 38 8.68 12.30 -6.73
N GLU A 39 9.25 13.31 -7.42
CA GLU A 39 8.64 14.65 -7.52
C GLU A 39 7.37 14.63 -8.37
N ARG A 40 7.37 13.89 -9.48
CA ARG A 40 6.19 13.71 -10.34
C ARG A 40 5.11 12.92 -9.59
N ASP A 41 5.48 11.81 -8.99
CA ASP A 41 4.57 10.98 -8.19
C ASP A 41 3.97 11.77 -7.02
N TRP A 42 4.75 12.65 -6.40
CA TRP A 42 4.27 13.54 -5.35
C TRP A 42 3.27 14.57 -5.88
N SER A 43 3.52 15.16 -7.06
CA SER A 43 2.56 16.08 -7.69
C SER A 43 1.23 15.38 -7.98
N ASP A 44 1.28 14.18 -8.57
CA ASP A 44 0.07 13.39 -8.87
C ASP A 44 -0.72 13.06 -7.59
N VAL A 45 -0.03 12.75 -6.49
CA VAL A 45 -0.69 12.48 -5.19
C VAL A 45 -1.40 13.71 -4.67
N ARG A 46 -0.77 14.90 -4.76
CA ARG A 46 -1.37 16.16 -4.35
C ARG A 46 -2.64 16.43 -5.14
N ASP A 47 -2.57 16.36 -6.47
CA ASP A 47 -3.71 16.64 -7.36
C ASP A 47 -4.89 15.69 -7.06
N VAL A 48 -4.62 14.42 -6.81
CA VAL A 48 -5.64 13.44 -6.39
C VAL A 48 -6.23 13.79 -5.03
N CYS A 49 -5.40 14.06 -4.02
CA CYS A 49 -5.88 14.38 -2.68
C CYS A 49 -6.67 15.68 -2.64
N ASP A 50 -6.24 16.70 -3.38
CA ASP A 50 -6.95 17.97 -3.52
C ASP A 50 -8.31 17.76 -4.23
N THR A 51 -8.36 16.91 -5.26
CA THR A 51 -9.61 16.57 -5.96
C THR A 51 -10.60 15.84 -5.06
N ILE A 52 -10.12 14.90 -4.23
CA ILE A 52 -10.95 14.14 -3.29
C ILE A 52 -11.33 15.00 -2.07
N GLY A 53 -10.56 16.05 -1.77
CA GLY A 53 -10.73 16.90 -0.60
C GLY A 53 -10.29 16.24 0.70
N ILE A 54 -9.08 15.63 0.70
CA ILE A 54 -8.46 14.99 1.85
C ILE A 54 -7.08 15.59 2.14
N PRO A 55 -6.67 15.71 3.40
CA PRO A 55 -5.30 16.06 3.76
C PRO A 55 -4.33 14.95 3.36
N TYR A 56 -3.04 15.30 3.19
CA TYR A 56 -2.02 14.35 2.79
C TYR A 56 -0.65 14.66 3.40
N TYR A 57 0.17 13.61 3.58
CA TYR A 57 1.54 13.69 4.05
C TYR A 57 2.47 12.89 3.14
N GLY A 58 3.75 13.31 3.07
CA GLY A 58 4.82 12.55 2.45
C GLY A 58 5.73 11.96 3.53
N VAL A 59 6.11 10.69 3.37
CA VAL A 59 7.10 10.02 4.23
C VAL A 59 8.17 9.38 3.38
N ASN A 60 9.40 9.37 3.88
CA ASN A 60 10.53 8.78 3.22
C ASN A 60 10.98 7.53 4.01
N PHE A 61 10.87 6.36 3.37
CA PHE A 61 11.32 5.07 3.87
C PHE A 61 12.42 4.45 3.00
N ALA A 62 13.15 5.25 2.22
CA ALA A 62 14.21 4.76 1.34
C ALA A 62 15.27 3.96 2.12
N ARG A 63 15.65 4.44 3.30
CA ARG A 63 16.61 3.74 4.17
C ARG A 63 16.06 2.40 4.66
N GLU A 64 14.86 2.39 5.21
CA GLU A 64 14.20 1.16 5.69
C GLU A 64 14.01 0.16 4.54
N TYR A 65 13.66 0.63 3.36
CA TYR A 65 13.54 -0.20 2.17
C TYR A 65 14.89 -0.82 1.77
N MET A 66 15.95 -0.04 1.73
CA MET A 66 17.30 -0.52 1.44
C MET A 66 17.75 -1.58 2.44
N ASP A 67 17.55 -1.32 3.74
CA ASP A 67 18.03 -2.18 4.82
C ASP A 67 17.21 -3.48 4.93
N ARG A 68 15.88 -3.43 4.79
CA ARG A 68 14.99 -4.56 5.09
C ARG A 68 14.53 -5.33 3.85
N VAL A 69 14.44 -4.68 2.69
CA VAL A 69 13.92 -5.28 1.46
C VAL A 69 15.04 -5.51 0.45
N PHE A 70 15.73 -4.46 0.05
CA PHE A 70 16.68 -4.53 -1.05
C PHE A 70 17.95 -5.32 -0.70
N SER A 71 18.48 -5.16 0.52
CA SER A 71 19.62 -5.95 0.99
C SER A 71 19.31 -7.45 0.99
N HIS A 72 18.12 -7.83 1.49
CA HIS A 72 17.67 -9.22 1.44
C HIS A 72 17.51 -9.73 0.00
N PHE A 73 16.94 -8.91 -0.89
CA PHE A 73 16.83 -9.24 -2.31
C PHE A 73 18.20 -9.57 -2.92
N LEU A 74 19.22 -8.72 -2.68
CA LEU A 74 20.57 -8.95 -3.18
C LEU A 74 21.20 -10.22 -2.61
N ASP A 75 21.01 -10.49 -1.32
CA ASP A 75 21.57 -11.67 -0.68
C ASP A 75 20.97 -12.98 -1.20
N GLU A 76 19.67 -13.01 -1.41
CA GLU A 76 19.00 -14.16 -2.02
C GLU A 76 19.42 -14.35 -3.49
N TYR A 77 19.58 -13.26 -4.22
CA TYR A 77 20.05 -13.30 -5.61
C TYR A 77 21.48 -13.86 -5.70
N ARG A 78 22.39 -13.43 -4.80
CA ARG A 78 23.76 -13.97 -4.69
C ARG A 78 23.78 -15.47 -4.38
N ARG A 79 22.76 -15.99 -3.71
CA ARG A 79 22.59 -17.42 -3.41
C ARG A 79 21.92 -18.19 -4.54
N GLY A 80 21.69 -17.58 -5.70
CA GLY A 80 21.03 -18.19 -6.87
C GLY A 80 19.52 -18.39 -6.70
N ARG A 81 18.86 -17.67 -5.79
CA ARG A 81 17.43 -17.69 -5.60
C ARG A 81 16.77 -16.50 -6.27
N THR A 82 15.48 -16.61 -6.56
CA THR A 82 14.66 -15.50 -7.09
C THR A 82 13.71 -15.00 -6.00
N PRO A 83 14.11 -14.00 -5.20
CA PRO A 83 13.25 -13.46 -4.16
C PRO A 83 12.13 -12.60 -4.76
N ASN A 84 11.07 -12.42 -3.98
CA ASN A 84 10.00 -11.49 -4.32
C ASN A 84 10.06 -10.27 -3.37
N PRO A 85 10.62 -9.12 -3.81
CA PRO A 85 10.76 -7.94 -2.97
C PRO A 85 9.40 -7.32 -2.59
N ASP A 86 8.34 -7.53 -3.40
CA ASP A 86 7.02 -6.97 -3.11
C ASP A 86 6.39 -7.59 -1.87
N VAL A 87 6.60 -8.89 -1.62
CA VAL A 87 6.14 -9.56 -0.40
C VAL A 87 6.78 -8.93 0.82
N LEU A 88 8.10 -8.71 0.80
CA LEU A 88 8.83 -8.05 1.89
C LEU A 88 8.46 -6.57 2.01
N CYS A 89 8.30 -5.85 0.90
CA CYS A 89 7.86 -4.47 0.93
C CYS A 89 6.50 -4.33 1.63
N ASN A 90 5.58 -5.25 1.38
CA ASN A 90 4.29 -5.22 2.06
C ASN A 90 4.43 -5.49 3.57
N SER A 91 5.16 -6.53 3.99
CA SER A 91 5.27 -6.88 5.41
C SER A 91 6.15 -5.92 6.21
N GLU A 92 7.27 -5.44 5.65
CA GLU A 92 8.29 -4.68 6.38
C GLU A 92 8.11 -3.16 6.26
N ILE A 93 7.59 -2.70 5.12
CA ILE A 93 7.47 -1.26 4.87
C ILE A 93 6.00 -0.83 4.99
N LYS A 94 5.08 -1.35 4.17
CA LYS A 94 3.69 -0.87 4.17
C LYS A 94 2.95 -1.23 5.45
N PHE A 95 2.94 -2.50 5.83
CA PHE A 95 2.21 -2.96 7.02
C PHE A 95 3.07 -3.01 8.30
N ALA A 96 4.29 -2.47 8.27
CA ALA A 96 5.10 -2.22 9.45
C ALA A 96 5.45 -0.73 9.58
N ALA A 97 6.46 -0.22 8.84
CA ALA A 97 6.92 1.16 8.99
C ALA A 97 5.80 2.20 8.72
N LEU A 98 5.08 2.06 7.59
CA LEU A 98 3.99 2.98 7.24
C LEU A 98 2.79 2.82 8.18
N LEU A 99 2.43 1.59 8.56
CA LEU A 99 1.36 1.38 9.54
C LEU A 99 1.69 2.04 10.88
N ASN A 100 2.91 1.87 11.39
CA ASN A 100 3.34 2.51 12.63
C ASN A 100 3.33 4.05 12.53
N PHE A 101 3.73 4.59 11.39
CA PHE A 101 3.61 6.02 11.12
C PHE A 101 2.15 6.48 11.14
N ALA A 102 1.25 5.76 10.47
CA ALA A 102 -0.18 6.07 10.46
C ALA A 102 -0.78 6.03 11.87
N LEU A 103 -0.44 5.01 12.67
CA LEU A 103 -0.87 4.90 14.07
C LEU A 103 -0.34 6.05 14.93
N SER A 104 0.85 6.59 14.66
CA SER A 104 1.38 7.77 15.35
C SER A 104 0.64 9.07 15.02
N LEU A 105 -0.16 9.06 13.95
CA LEU A 105 -1.08 10.13 13.55
C LEU A 105 -2.54 9.85 14.00
N ASP A 106 -2.72 8.98 14.98
CA ASP A 106 -4.02 8.54 15.52
C ASP A 106 -4.93 7.84 14.49
N ALA A 107 -4.39 7.32 13.39
CA ALA A 107 -5.15 6.54 12.45
C ALA A 107 -5.53 5.17 13.04
N GLU A 108 -6.77 4.73 12.88
CA GLU A 108 -7.22 3.42 13.34
C GLU A 108 -6.82 2.30 12.39
N LYS A 109 -6.74 2.60 11.09
CA LYS A 109 -6.54 1.65 10.00
C LYS A 109 -5.61 2.20 8.94
N LEU A 110 -4.90 1.29 8.28
CA LEU A 110 -4.18 1.56 7.03
C LEU A 110 -4.96 0.97 5.86
N ALA A 111 -5.44 1.83 4.97
CA ALA A 111 -6.11 1.43 3.75
C ALA A 111 -5.13 1.43 2.57
N THR A 112 -5.23 0.44 1.72
CA THR A 112 -4.42 0.34 0.50
C THR A 112 -5.27 -0.06 -0.71
N GLY A 113 -4.77 0.22 -1.91
CA GLY A 113 -5.41 -0.17 -3.17
C GLY A 113 -5.16 -1.61 -3.59
N HIS A 114 -4.78 -2.52 -2.69
CA HIS A 114 -4.59 -3.92 -3.04
C HIS A 114 -5.91 -4.60 -3.36
N PHE A 115 -5.90 -5.40 -4.42
CA PHE A 115 -6.98 -6.34 -4.74
C PHE A 115 -6.89 -7.55 -3.80
N ALA A 116 -7.39 -7.37 -2.62
CA ALA A 116 -7.47 -8.36 -1.55
C ALA A 116 -8.66 -8.03 -0.65
N GLY A 117 -9.01 -8.90 0.26
CA GLY A 117 -10.02 -8.65 1.28
C GLY A 117 -9.54 -9.03 2.67
N VAL A 118 -10.23 -8.52 3.69
CA VAL A 118 -10.01 -8.88 5.08
C VAL A 118 -11.33 -9.04 5.80
N GLU A 119 -11.45 -10.11 6.58
CA GLU A 119 -12.64 -10.41 7.37
C GLU A 119 -12.24 -10.87 8.78
N LYS A 120 -12.90 -10.35 9.80
CA LYS A 120 -12.79 -10.89 11.15
C LYS A 120 -13.85 -11.96 11.33
N ARG A 121 -13.46 -13.19 11.63
CA ARG A 121 -14.38 -14.33 11.85
C ARG A 121 -14.76 -14.51 13.32
N ALA A 122 -15.71 -15.42 13.54
CA ALA A 122 -16.25 -15.73 14.87
C ALA A 122 -15.19 -16.27 15.86
N ASP A 123 -14.12 -16.87 15.37
CA ASP A 123 -12.95 -17.29 16.15
C ASP A 123 -12.07 -16.14 16.64
N GLY A 124 -12.43 -14.89 16.27
CA GLY A 124 -11.68 -13.67 16.61
C GLY A 124 -10.49 -13.38 15.71
N ARG A 125 -10.16 -14.28 14.76
CA ARG A 125 -9.03 -14.12 13.84
C ARG A 125 -9.41 -13.32 12.59
N TYR A 126 -8.43 -12.63 12.03
CA TYR A 126 -8.56 -11.95 10.75
C TYR A 126 -8.11 -12.91 9.64
N HIS A 127 -8.90 -13.00 8.59
CA HIS A 127 -8.65 -13.82 7.42
C HIS A 127 -8.40 -12.93 6.21
N LEU A 128 -7.30 -13.19 5.52
CA LEU A 128 -7.01 -12.59 4.22
C LEU A 128 -7.87 -13.29 3.17
N LEU A 129 -8.63 -12.53 2.41
CA LEU A 129 -9.54 -13.03 1.39
C LEU A 129 -9.09 -12.63 0.00
N ARG A 130 -9.39 -13.47 -0.98
CA ARG A 130 -9.18 -13.13 -2.39
C ARG A 130 -10.13 -12.02 -2.83
N ALA A 131 -9.68 -11.21 -3.79
CA ALA A 131 -10.51 -10.18 -4.38
C ALA A 131 -11.55 -10.75 -5.36
N LYS A 132 -12.58 -9.94 -5.67
CA LYS A 132 -13.56 -10.23 -6.73
C LYS A 132 -12.90 -10.40 -8.11
N ASP A 133 -11.90 -9.59 -8.41
CA ASP A 133 -11.14 -9.67 -9.66
C ASP A 133 -10.03 -10.73 -9.55
N GLU A 134 -10.33 -11.95 -9.99
CA GLU A 134 -9.37 -13.06 -9.95
C GLU A 134 -8.12 -12.82 -10.80
N ASN A 135 -8.20 -11.97 -11.84
CA ASN A 135 -7.06 -11.63 -12.69
C ASN A 135 -6.12 -10.61 -12.05
N LYS A 136 -6.60 -9.92 -10.99
CA LYS A 136 -5.84 -8.89 -10.27
C LYS A 136 -5.60 -9.24 -8.81
N ASP A 137 -6.01 -10.42 -8.36
CA ASP A 137 -5.81 -10.86 -6.98
C ASP A 137 -4.35 -10.68 -6.53
N GLN A 138 -4.17 -10.00 -5.39
CA GLN A 138 -2.87 -9.65 -4.83
C GLN A 138 -2.62 -10.27 -3.45
N THR A 139 -3.43 -11.25 -3.04
CA THR A 139 -3.29 -11.91 -1.75
C THR A 139 -1.94 -12.60 -1.58
N TYR A 140 -1.34 -13.10 -2.67
CA TYR A 140 0.01 -13.67 -2.64
C TYR A 140 1.04 -12.69 -2.07
N PHE A 141 0.98 -11.42 -2.47
CA PHE A 141 1.91 -10.39 -2.01
C PHE A 141 1.71 -9.97 -0.54
N LEU A 142 0.61 -10.42 0.08
CA LEU A 142 0.22 -10.15 1.45
C LEU A 142 0.36 -11.39 2.35
N SER A 143 0.93 -12.49 1.83
CA SER A 143 0.98 -13.79 2.52
C SER A 143 1.79 -13.81 3.82
N THR A 144 2.69 -12.84 4.01
CA THR A 144 3.57 -12.73 5.18
C THR A 144 3.13 -11.72 6.22
N ILE A 145 2.01 -11.00 5.99
CA ILE A 145 1.50 -10.06 7.00
C ILE A 145 0.92 -10.79 8.21
N THR A 146 1.18 -10.24 9.39
CA THR A 146 0.75 -10.85 10.67
C THR A 146 -0.72 -10.58 10.97
N GLN A 147 -1.27 -11.29 11.95
CA GLN A 147 -2.64 -11.05 12.46
C GLN A 147 -2.83 -9.62 12.98
N GLU A 148 -1.83 -9.08 13.65
CA GLU A 148 -1.85 -7.72 14.15
C GLU A 148 -1.93 -6.71 12.98
N GLN A 149 -1.04 -6.84 11.99
CA GLN A 149 -1.02 -6.02 10.78
C GLN A 149 -2.35 -6.14 10.00
N LEU A 150 -2.83 -7.37 9.81
CA LEU A 150 -4.07 -7.63 9.10
C LEU A 150 -5.29 -7.03 9.83
N SER A 151 -5.27 -7.03 11.16
CA SER A 151 -6.33 -6.41 11.97
C SER A 151 -6.46 -4.90 11.75
N ARG A 152 -5.39 -4.25 11.30
CA ARG A 152 -5.31 -2.82 11.01
C ARG A 152 -5.44 -2.49 9.52
N ALA A 153 -5.43 -3.50 8.65
CA ALA A 153 -5.54 -3.33 7.21
C ALA A 153 -6.98 -3.10 6.74
N MET A 154 -7.13 -2.31 5.66
CA MET A 154 -8.36 -2.18 4.89
C MET A 154 -8.04 -2.27 3.39
N PHE A 155 -8.92 -2.94 2.64
CA PHE A 155 -8.80 -3.10 1.20
C PHE A 155 -10.11 -2.67 0.51
N PRO A 156 -10.32 -1.34 0.31
CA PRO A 156 -11.61 -0.80 -0.15
C PRO A 156 -12.04 -1.28 -1.54
N VAL A 157 -11.09 -1.75 -2.35
CA VAL A 157 -11.33 -2.18 -3.73
C VAL A 157 -11.64 -3.68 -3.88
N THR A 158 -11.74 -4.42 -2.78
CA THR A 158 -11.97 -5.88 -2.73
C THR A 158 -13.07 -6.37 -3.67
N ASN A 159 -14.19 -5.66 -3.71
CA ASN A 159 -15.40 -6.05 -4.44
C ASN A 159 -15.52 -5.41 -5.82
N LEU A 160 -14.44 -4.85 -6.35
CA LEU A 160 -14.40 -4.19 -7.65
C LEU A 160 -13.42 -4.89 -8.59
N THR A 161 -13.76 -4.91 -9.87
CA THR A 161 -12.84 -5.29 -10.94
C THR A 161 -11.96 -4.10 -11.34
N LYS A 162 -10.85 -4.37 -12.01
CA LYS A 162 -9.98 -3.30 -12.54
C LYS A 162 -10.70 -2.39 -13.53
N GLN A 163 -11.67 -2.92 -14.27
CA GLN A 163 -12.50 -2.13 -15.20
C GLN A 163 -13.43 -1.18 -14.43
N GLU A 164 -14.10 -1.68 -13.39
CA GLU A 164 -14.95 -0.86 -12.52
C GLU A 164 -14.16 0.26 -11.84
N ILE A 165 -12.94 -0.04 -11.36
CA ILE A 165 -12.05 0.97 -10.75
C ILE A 165 -11.65 2.07 -11.73
N ARG A 166 -11.40 1.73 -13.01
CA ARG A 166 -11.03 2.72 -14.03
C ARG A 166 -12.19 3.60 -14.48
N ALA A 167 -13.41 3.21 -14.21
CA ALA A 167 -14.61 3.97 -14.53
C ALA A 167 -15.03 4.95 -13.43
N LEU A 168 -14.42 4.86 -12.26
CA LEU A 168 -14.62 5.76 -11.12
C LEU A 168 -13.70 6.97 -11.19
#